data_09cc284a76a8524bb693f182fce2d005
#
_entry.id   09cc284a76a8524bb693f182fce2d005
#
_cell.length_a   1.000
_cell.length_b   1.000
_cell.length_c   1.000
_cell.angle_alpha   90.00
_cell.angle_beta   90.00
_cell.angle_gamma   90.00
#
_symmetry.space_group_name_H-M   'P 1'
#
loop_
_entity.id
_entity.type
_entity.pdbx_description
1 polymer ?
#
loop_
_entity_poly.entity_id
_entity_poly.type
_entity_poly.pdbx_seq_one_letter_code
_entity_poly.pdbx_strand_id
1 'polypeptide(L)'
;MCFDIIRPTAVKKLLLLKDTQQGHIIGGSGSNFLCLPENPQWKTYLDGHQPWTGEISGVEYELFNTGDSRHNNIFSEVNSGGSPLLDKPAPCAVCYVAGRSTILMVPARTQCPDGWTTEYAGYLVSEANVDKNRSNYICWDEAPEVAAGGFNKNQTVIYPVEVKCGTLPCLDYISGRELTCVVCSK
;
A
#
# COMPACT_ATOMS: atom_id res chain seq x y z
N MET A 1 -1.96 8.04 5.38
CA MET A 1 -2.61 6.71 5.40
C MET A 1 -2.28 6.00 6.71
N CYS A 2 -3.27 5.43 7.38
CA CYS A 2 -3.11 4.81 8.71
C CYS A 2 -3.20 3.29 8.57
N PHE A 3 -2.12 2.58 8.86
CA PHE A 3 -2.05 1.12 8.68
C PHE A 3 -2.24 0.30 9.95
N ASP A 4 -1.89 0.85 11.10
CA ASP A 4 -2.00 0.16 12.39
C ASP A 4 -2.42 1.13 13.49
N ILE A 5 -3.12 0.62 14.51
CA ILE A 5 -3.49 1.41 15.69
C ILE A 5 -2.63 0.99 16.87
N ILE A 6 -1.71 1.82 17.28
CA ILE A 6 -0.93 1.67 18.50
C ILE A 6 -1.01 2.96 19.35
N ARG A 7 -0.96 2.82 20.67
CA ARG A 7 -1.11 3.87 21.70
C ARG A 7 -0.28 5.14 21.48
N PRO A 8 -0.66 6.25 22.15
CA PRO A 8 -0.54 7.61 21.62
C PRO A 8 0.90 8.13 21.60
N THR A 9 1.47 8.18 20.46
CA THR A 9 2.42 9.21 20.05
C THR A 9 2.29 9.32 18.54
N ALA A 10 1.98 10.51 18.05
CA ALA A 10 1.95 10.76 16.62
C ALA A 10 3.32 10.38 16.02
N VAL A 11 3.39 9.22 15.40
CA VAL A 11 4.58 8.81 14.66
C VAL A 11 4.53 9.57 13.34
N LYS A 12 5.32 10.61 13.26
CA LYS A 12 5.48 11.37 12.01
C LYS A 12 6.21 10.50 11.00
N LYS A 13 5.60 10.38 9.83
CA LYS A 13 6.17 9.96 8.54
C LYS A 13 6.97 8.67 8.58
N LEU A 14 6.35 7.63 8.12
CA LEU A 14 6.91 6.29 7.96
C LEU A 14 6.99 5.94 6.48
N LEU A 15 7.93 5.13 6.10
CA LEU A 15 8.08 4.59 4.76
C LEU A 15 7.52 3.18 4.71
N LEU A 16 6.69 2.86 3.74
CA LEU A 16 6.26 1.49 3.46
C LEU A 16 7.41 0.74 2.80
N LEU A 17 7.68 -0.47 3.27
CA LEU A 17 8.77 -1.27 2.75
C LEU A 17 8.33 -2.70 2.51
N LYS A 18 8.72 -3.23 1.37
CA LYS A 18 8.57 -4.63 0.98
C LYS A 18 9.81 -5.08 0.22
N ASP A 19 10.05 -6.36 0.18
CA ASP A 19 11.18 -6.96 -0.50
C ASP A 19 11.02 -7.02 -2.01
N THR A 20 12.13 -6.78 -2.70
CA THR A 20 12.25 -7.05 -4.12
C THR A 20 13.60 -7.64 -4.48
N GLN A 21 13.62 -8.61 -5.34
CA GLN A 21 14.80 -8.93 -6.14
C GLN A 21 14.50 -8.82 -7.63
N GLN A 22 15.20 -7.90 -8.29
CA GLN A 22 15.36 -7.95 -9.73
C GLN A 22 16.27 -9.14 -10.11
N GLY A 23 15.71 -10.10 -10.84
CA GLY A 23 16.46 -11.07 -11.65
C GLY A 23 17.24 -12.12 -10.89
N HIS A 24 16.63 -13.15 -10.50
CA HIS A 24 16.93 -14.58 -10.49
C HIS A 24 16.12 -15.35 -9.44
N ILE A 25 15.23 -16.14 -9.87
CA ILE A 25 14.69 -17.46 -9.44
C ILE A 25 14.42 -17.78 -7.95
N ILE A 26 14.94 -17.08 -6.97
CA ILE A 26 14.71 -17.40 -5.54
C ILE A 26 14.45 -16.10 -4.78
N GLY A 27 13.32 -15.49 -4.99
CA GLY A 27 12.85 -14.37 -4.18
C GLY A 27 11.83 -14.84 -3.15
N GLY A 28 12.16 -14.81 -1.89
CA GLY A 28 11.29 -15.17 -0.79
C GLY A 28 11.67 -14.40 0.45
N SER A 29 11.29 -13.14 0.51
CA SER A 29 11.25 -12.38 1.76
C SER A 29 9.82 -12.19 2.23
N GLY A 30 9.62 -11.39 3.27
CA GLY A 30 8.28 -11.08 3.76
C GLY A 30 7.41 -10.38 2.71
N SER A 31 6.13 -10.67 2.72
CA SER A 31 5.16 -10.11 1.75
C SER A 31 4.22 -9.05 2.35
N ASN A 32 4.42 -8.69 3.60
CA ASN A 32 3.59 -7.71 4.29
C ASN A 32 4.13 -6.30 4.10
N PHE A 33 3.22 -5.34 4.06
CA PHE A 33 3.59 -3.93 4.17
C PHE A 33 3.83 -3.59 5.63
N LEU A 34 4.95 -2.92 5.90
CA LEU A 34 5.36 -2.50 7.23
C LEU A 34 5.67 -1.01 7.23
N CYS A 35 5.17 -0.31 8.23
CA CYS A 35 5.56 1.06 8.48
C CYS A 35 6.85 1.11 9.31
N LEU A 36 7.92 1.70 8.76
CA LEU A 36 9.19 1.85 9.48
C LEU A 36 9.34 3.25 10.09
N PRO A 37 9.96 3.35 11.28
CA PRO A 37 10.21 4.64 11.90
C PRO A 37 11.30 5.44 11.17
N GLU A 38 11.17 6.76 11.17
CA GLU A 38 12.20 7.66 10.63
C GLU A 38 13.54 7.54 11.35
N ASN A 39 13.51 7.15 12.62
CA ASN A 39 14.69 7.01 13.47
C ASN A 39 14.83 5.56 13.93
N PRO A 40 15.39 4.67 13.09
CA PRO A 40 15.58 3.28 13.46
C PRO A 40 16.61 3.13 14.59
N GLN A 41 16.41 2.13 15.43
CA GLN A 41 17.36 1.75 16.47
C GLN A 41 18.03 0.42 16.11
N TRP A 42 19.33 0.37 16.26
CA TRP A 42 20.14 -0.78 15.93
C TRP A 42 20.66 -1.46 17.21
N LYS A 43 20.78 -2.78 17.15
CA LYS A 43 21.53 -3.58 18.11
C LYS A 43 22.83 -4.05 17.42
N THR A 44 23.34 -5.21 17.79
CA THR A 44 24.47 -5.83 17.10
C THR A 44 24.09 -6.11 15.64
N TYR A 45 24.90 -5.68 14.71
CA TYR A 45 24.67 -5.82 13.28
C TYR A 45 25.98 -6.10 12.54
N LEU A 46 25.85 -6.58 11.31
CA LEU A 46 26.93 -6.73 10.36
C LEU A 46 26.68 -5.75 9.22
N ASP A 47 27.70 -4.97 8.86
CA ASP A 47 27.62 -4.07 7.72
C ASP A 47 27.59 -4.82 6.38
N GLY A 48 26.95 -4.21 5.40
CA GLY A 48 26.82 -4.73 4.03
C GLY A 48 25.76 -5.82 3.87
N HIS A 49 25.51 -6.18 2.62
CA HIS A 49 24.57 -7.24 2.28
C HIS A 49 25.14 -8.61 2.64
N GLN A 50 24.34 -9.40 3.32
CA GLN A 50 24.69 -10.77 3.67
C GLN A 50 23.96 -11.75 2.73
N PRO A 51 24.60 -12.84 2.28
CA PRO A 51 23.89 -13.87 1.52
C PRO A 51 22.83 -14.56 2.38
N TRP A 52 21.72 -14.96 1.76
CA TRP A 52 20.63 -15.71 2.41
C TRP A 52 19.88 -14.94 3.51
N THR A 53 19.80 -13.64 3.37
CA THR A 53 18.97 -12.78 4.25
C THR A 53 17.69 -12.36 3.56
N GLY A 54 16.64 -12.03 4.35
CA GLY A 54 15.50 -11.28 3.85
C GLY A 54 15.89 -9.81 3.64
N GLU A 55 15.29 -9.20 2.65
CA GLU A 55 15.48 -7.79 2.34
C GLU A 55 14.17 -7.02 2.51
N ILE A 56 14.28 -5.73 2.71
CA ILE A 56 13.15 -4.81 2.82
C ILE A 56 13.46 -3.56 1.99
N SER A 57 12.53 -3.13 1.16
CA SER A 57 12.69 -1.99 0.25
C SER A 57 11.51 -1.02 0.35
N GLY A 58 11.67 0.18 -0.21
CA GLY A 58 10.59 1.17 -0.30
C GLY A 58 9.51 0.75 -1.31
N VAL A 59 8.30 1.25 -1.12
CA VAL A 59 7.17 1.06 -2.04
C VAL A 59 7.03 2.28 -2.94
N GLU A 60 6.86 2.05 -4.21
CA GLU A 60 6.64 3.06 -5.24
C GLU A 60 5.23 2.92 -5.84
N TYR A 61 4.63 4.06 -6.19
CA TYR A 61 3.41 4.06 -6.97
C TYR A 61 3.72 3.69 -8.42
N GLU A 62 3.25 2.55 -8.86
CA GLU A 62 3.32 2.15 -10.27
C GLU A 62 1.91 2.21 -10.85
N LEU A 63 1.40 3.43 -10.95
CA LEU A 63 0.08 3.70 -11.47
C LEU A 63 0.12 3.66 -12.99
N PHE A 64 0.02 2.46 -13.56
CA PHE A 64 -0.31 2.28 -14.98
C PHE A 64 0.71 2.76 -16.02
N ASN A 65 1.84 2.12 -16.08
CA ASN A 65 2.79 2.27 -17.19
C ASN A 65 2.29 1.60 -18.50
N THR A 66 0.97 1.46 -18.66
CA THR A 66 0.38 0.81 -19.83
C THR A 66 0.01 1.78 -20.96
N GLY A 67 0.28 3.07 -20.80
CA GLY A 67 -0.10 4.09 -21.80
C GLY A 67 -1.61 4.36 -21.88
N ASP A 68 -2.41 3.74 -21.02
CA ASP A 68 -3.84 3.99 -20.95
C ASP A 68 -4.14 5.09 -19.93
N SER A 69 -4.47 6.27 -20.45
CA SER A 69 -4.77 7.45 -19.65
C SER A 69 -6.00 7.31 -18.72
N ARG A 70 -6.82 6.27 -18.89
CA ARG A 70 -8.02 6.05 -18.07
C ARG A 70 -7.68 5.74 -16.63
N HIS A 71 -6.53 5.15 -16.37
CA HIS A 71 -6.10 4.74 -15.05
C HIS A 71 -5.39 5.84 -14.25
N ASN A 72 -4.90 6.88 -14.92
CA ASN A 72 -4.20 7.97 -14.23
C ASN A 72 -5.11 8.85 -13.36
N ASN A 73 -6.43 8.63 -13.40
CA ASN A 73 -7.42 9.51 -12.75
C ASN A 73 -8.17 8.85 -11.57
N ILE A 74 -7.85 7.63 -11.16
CA ILE A 74 -8.54 7.00 -10.03
C ILE A 74 -8.06 7.54 -8.69
N PHE A 75 -6.81 7.98 -8.60
CA PHE A 75 -6.27 8.65 -7.44
C PHE A 75 -6.23 10.16 -7.64
N SER A 76 -6.59 10.89 -6.60
CA SER A 76 -6.47 12.34 -6.58
C SER A 76 -5.04 12.76 -6.24
N GLU A 77 -4.47 13.67 -7.01
CA GLU A 77 -3.13 14.21 -6.76
C GLU A 77 -3.11 15.42 -5.81
N VAL A 78 -4.24 15.73 -5.18
CA VAL A 78 -4.37 16.93 -4.32
C VAL A 78 -3.36 16.92 -3.16
N ASN A 79 -3.06 15.76 -2.59
CA ASN A 79 -2.13 15.62 -1.47
C ASN A 79 -0.68 15.34 -1.90
N SER A 80 -0.43 15.13 -3.18
CA SER A 80 0.94 14.96 -3.74
C SER A 80 1.63 16.30 -4.03
N GLY A 81 1.01 17.41 -3.71
CA GLY A 81 1.51 18.74 -4.04
C GLY A 81 1.43 19.07 -5.53
N GLY A 82 0.53 18.41 -6.26
CA GLY A 82 0.36 18.58 -7.72
C GLY A 82 1.43 17.83 -8.53
N SER A 83 2.20 16.96 -7.93
CA SER A 83 3.15 16.09 -8.64
C SER A 83 2.49 14.78 -9.02
N PRO A 84 2.75 14.24 -10.22
CA PRO A 84 2.29 12.90 -10.57
C PRO A 84 2.73 11.86 -9.56
N LEU A 85 1.87 10.90 -9.24
CA LEU A 85 2.17 9.84 -8.27
C LEU A 85 3.15 8.80 -8.83
N LEU A 86 3.13 8.58 -10.13
CA LEU A 86 3.97 7.58 -10.82
C LEU A 86 5.44 7.71 -10.40
N ASP A 87 6.08 6.59 -10.09
CA ASP A 87 7.48 6.48 -9.66
C ASP A 87 7.80 7.24 -8.36
N LYS A 88 6.80 7.59 -7.58
CA LYS A 88 7.02 8.28 -6.30
C LYS A 88 6.95 7.31 -5.13
N PRO A 89 7.81 7.52 -4.11
CA PRO A 89 7.75 6.70 -2.92
C PRO A 89 6.48 6.99 -2.12
N ALA A 90 5.87 5.93 -1.64
CA ALA A 90 4.66 5.96 -0.86
C ALA A 90 4.94 6.15 0.64
N PRO A 91 4.39 7.18 1.28
CA PRO A 91 4.50 7.33 2.72
C PRO A 91 3.49 6.45 3.44
N CYS A 92 3.79 6.14 4.69
CA CYS A 92 2.95 5.37 5.58
C CYS A 92 2.86 6.06 6.94
N ALA A 93 1.76 5.90 7.63
CA ALA A 93 1.59 6.38 8.99
C ALA A 93 0.90 5.32 9.86
N VAL A 94 1.28 5.26 11.12
CA VAL A 94 0.57 4.51 12.15
C VAL A 94 -0.24 5.50 12.96
N CYS A 95 -1.56 5.33 12.99
CA CYS A 95 -2.47 6.27 13.61
C CYS A 95 -3.11 5.68 14.87
N TYR A 96 -3.27 6.52 15.87
CA TYR A 96 -4.06 6.20 17.05
C TYR A 96 -5.45 6.82 16.95
N VAL A 97 -6.46 6.00 17.16
CA VAL A 97 -7.85 6.45 17.20
C VAL A 97 -8.38 6.32 18.62
N ALA A 98 -8.60 7.45 19.27
CA ALA A 98 -9.06 7.48 20.66
C ALA A 98 -10.45 6.87 20.82
N GLY A 99 -10.64 6.04 21.85
CA GLY A 99 -11.94 5.47 22.21
C GLY A 99 -12.45 4.35 21.29
N ARG A 100 -11.65 3.92 20.31
CA ARG A 100 -11.98 2.80 19.41
C ARG A 100 -10.85 1.77 19.45
N SER A 101 -11.21 0.50 19.45
CA SER A 101 -10.25 -0.60 19.63
C SER A 101 -10.22 -1.61 18.50
N THR A 102 -11.17 -1.51 17.58
CA THR A 102 -11.32 -2.46 16.48
C THR A 102 -11.20 -1.73 15.14
N ILE A 103 -10.43 -2.32 14.23
CA ILE A 103 -10.28 -1.84 12.86
C ILE A 103 -10.72 -2.91 11.90
N LEU A 104 -11.41 -2.50 10.85
CA LEU A 104 -11.88 -3.35 9.78
C LEU A 104 -11.65 -2.67 8.43
N MET A 105 -10.91 -3.33 7.55
CA MET A 105 -10.87 -2.97 6.13
C MET A 105 -11.97 -3.75 5.39
N VAL A 106 -12.83 -3.04 4.68
CA VAL A 106 -13.93 -3.63 3.91
C VAL A 106 -13.66 -3.41 2.42
N PRO A 107 -13.28 -4.45 1.68
CA PRO A 107 -13.08 -4.34 0.24
C PRO A 107 -14.42 -4.22 -0.50
N ALA A 108 -14.40 -3.66 -1.68
CA ALA A 108 -15.55 -3.40 -2.56
C ALA A 108 -16.65 -2.53 -1.92
N ARG A 109 -16.27 -1.70 -0.95
CA ARG A 109 -17.18 -0.73 -0.31
C ARG A 109 -16.54 0.64 -0.27
N THR A 110 -17.39 1.67 -0.27
CA THR A 110 -17.00 3.09 -0.10
C THR A 110 -17.48 3.66 1.22
N GLN A 111 -18.28 2.91 1.95
CA GLN A 111 -18.86 3.32 3.24
C GLN A 111 -18.78 2.17 4.24
N CYS A 112 -18.54 2.52 5.48
CA CYS A 112 -18.52 1.58 6.59
C CYS A 112 -19.93 1.05 6.92
N PRO A 113 -20.03 -0.13 7.55
CA PRO A 113 -21.28 -0.61 8.10
C PRO A 113 -21.84 0.33 9.17
N ASP A 114 -23.14 0.25 9.44
CA ASP A 114 -23.80 1.03 10.46
C ASP A 114 -23.14 0.86 11.84
N GLY A 115 -22.95 1.97 12.53
CA GLY A 115 -22.30 2.00 13.84
C GLY A 115 -20.78 1.92 13.82
N TRP A 116 -20.15 1.98 12.63
CA TRP A 116 -18.71 2.14 12.45
C TRP A 116 -18.37 3.54 11.96
N THR A 117 -17.22 4.03 12.34
CA THR A 117 -16.67 5.29 11.84
C THR A 117 -15.77 5.03 10.64
N THR A 118 -15.95 5.81 9.57
CA THR A 118 -15.02 5.79 8.42
C THR A 118 -13.76 6.57 8.77
N GLU A 119 -12.62 5.92 8.67
CA GLU A 119 -11.31 6.56 8.82
C GLU A 119 -10.82 7.13 7.49
N TYR A 120 -10.87 6.31 6.44
CA TYR A 120 -10.63 6.73 5.06
C TYR A 120 -11.25 5.72 4.09
N ALA A 121 -11.36 6.14 2.82
CA ALA A 121 -11.77 5.30 1.71
C ALA A 121 -10.79 5.46 0.54
N GLY A 122 -10.80 4.50 -0.36
CA GLY A 122 -9.95 4.54 -1.54
C GLY A 122 -10.01 3.27 -2.35
N TYR A 123 -8.85 2.79 -2.81
CA TYR A 123 -8.75 1.63 -3.69
C TYR A 123 -7.92 0.52 -3.07
N LEU A 124 -8.37 -0.72 -3.28
CA LEU A 124 -7.60 -1.89 -2.93
C LEU A 124 -6.38 -1.98 -3.86
N VAL A 125 -5.19 -2.13 -3.27
CA VAL A 125 -3.95 -2.24 -4.04
C VAL A 125 -3.14 -3.47 -3.62
N SER A 126 -2.32 -3.94 -4.55
CA SER A 126 -1.32 -4.99 -4.35
C SER A 126 -0.27 -4.91 -5.45
N GLU A 127 0.69 -5.80 -5.46
CA GLU A 127 1.55 -5.98 -6.64
C GLU A 127 0.77 -6.56 -7.82
N ALA A 128 1.31 -6.37 -9.03
CA ALA A 128 0.69 -6.89 -10.25
C ALA A 128 0.66 -8.43 -10.26
N ASN A 129 -0.30 -8.97 -11.00
CA ASN A 129 -0.48 -10.41 -11.11
C ASN A 129 0.66 -11.13 -11.86
N VAL A 130 1.51 -10.38 -12.55
CA VAL A 130 2.70 -10.86 -13.27
C VAL A 130 3.95 -10.83 -12.40
N ASP A 131 3.93 -10.14 -11.27
CA ASP A 131 5.06 -10.07 -10.36
C ASP A 131 5.25 -11.40 -9.61
N LYS A 132 6.50 -11.77 -9.40
CA LYS A 132 6.83 -13.07 -8.80
C LYS A 132 6.51 -13.15 -7.31
N ASN A 133 6.66 -12.05 -6.61
CA ASN A 133 6.34 -11.93 -5.19
C ASN A 133 4.92 -11.40 -5.03
N ARG A 134 4.17 -11.98 -4.11
CA ARG A 134 2.81 -11.56 -3.82
C ARG A 134 2.78 -10.75 -2.53
N SER A 135 2.05 -9.64 -2.54
CA SER A 135 1.80 -8.83 -1.35
C SER A 135 0.40 -9.07 -0.78
N ASN A 136 0.22 -8.64 0.45
CA ASN A 136 -1.12 -8.50 1.01
C ASN A 136 -1.90 -7.42 0.25
N TYR A 137 -3.20 -7.58 0.22
CA TYR A 137 -4.08 -6.50 -0.21
C TYR A 137 -4.18 -5.46 0.90
N ILE A 138 -4.04 -4.19 0.53
CA ILE A 138 -4.22 -3.05 1.43
C ILE A 138 -5.18 -2.04 0.83
N CYS A 139 -5.87 -1.30 1.69
CA CYS A 139 -6.67 -0.17 1.27
C CYS A 139 -5.78 1.06 1.16
N TRP A 140 -5.72 1.65 -0.03
CA TRP A 140 -4.95 2.86 -0.28
C TRP A 140 -5.88 4.05 -0.39
N ASP A 141 -5.52 5.15 0.28
CA ASP A 141 -6.30 6.39 0.26
C ASP A 141 -6.53 6.88 -1.18
N GLU A 142 -7.72 7.37 -1.48
CA GLU A 142 -8.06 7.92 -2.80
C GLU A 142 -7.31 9.20 -3.15
N ALA A 143 -6.75 9.89 -2.15
CA ALA A 143 -5.95 11.10 -2.30
C ALA A 143 -4.58 10.93 -1.61
N PRO A 144 -3.72 10.05 -2.12
CA PRO A 144 -2.49 9.69 -1.44
C PRO A 144 -1.44 10.79 -1.50
N GLU A 145 -0.57 10.77 -0.51
CA GLU A 145 0.60 11.64 -0.40
C GLU A 145 1.82 10.98 -1.04
N VAL A 146 2.86 11.77 -1.25
CA VAL A 146 4.18 11.29 -1.67
C VAL A 146 5.22 11.55 -0.58
N ALA A 147 6.15 10.62 -0.38
CA ALA A 147 7.29 10.84 0.49
C ALA A 147 8.39 11.63 -0.23
N ALA A 148 9.18 12.38 0.52
CA ALA A 148 10.37 13.02 0.00
C ALA A 148 11.51 12.01 -0.18
N GLY A 149 12.32 12.16 -1.22
CA GLY A 149 13.42 11.24 -1.54
C GLY A 149 12.95 10.07 -2.40
N GLY A 150 13.69 8.97 -2.35
CA GLY A 150 13.47 7.82 -3.21
C GLY A 150 14.02 8.00 -4.61
N PHE A 151 14.19 6.86 -5.29
CA PHE A 151 14.63 6.80 -6.68
C PHE A 151 13.75 5.76 -7.37
N ASN A 152 13.33 6.01 -8.60
CA ASN A 152 12.67 5.00 -9.42
C ASN A 152 13.61 3.78 -9.57
N LYS A 153 13.33 2.73 -8.81
CA LYS A 153 14.09 1.47 -8.80
C LYS A 153 13.20 0.26 -9.05
N ASN A 154 11.87 0.46 -9.10
CA ASN A 154 10.89 -0.60 -9.27
C ASN A 154 11.15 -1.78 -8.31
N GLN A 155 11.51 -1.48 -7.07
CA GLN A 155 11.84 -2.52 -6.09
C GLN A 155 10.58 -3.17 -5.56
N THR A 156 9.63 -2.36 -5.09
CA THR A 156 8.29 -2.81 -4.73
C THR A 156 7.31 -1.83 -5.31
N VAL A 157 6.43 -2.31 -6.16
CA VAL A 157 5.48 -1.50 -6.91
C VAL A 157 4.06 -1.90 -6.57
N ILE A 158 3.17 -0.95 -6.51
CA ILE A 158 1.76 -1.19 -6.18
C ILE A 158 0.84 -0.72 -7.29
N TYR A 159 -0.16 -1.54 -7.55
CA TYR A 159 -1.18 -1.32 -8.55
C TYR A 159 -2.58 -1.45 -7.93
N PRO A 160 -3.58 -0.74 -8.45
CA PRO A 160 -4.98 -1.02 -8.14
C PRO A 160 -5.36 -2.46 -8.50
N VAL A 161 -6.19 -3.05 -7.66
CA VAL A 161 -6.69 -4.41 -7.85
C VAL A 161 -7.96 -4.39 -8.67
N GLU A 162 -7.94 -5.09 -9.79
CA GLU A 162 -9.11 -5.27 -10.64
C GLU A 162 -9.86 -6.58 -10.34
N VAL A 163 -11.15 -6.54 -10.57
CA VAL A 163 -12.01 -7.73 -10.52
C VAL A 163 -11.69 -8.67 -11.67
N LYS A 164 -11.55 -9.95 -11.37
CA LYS A 164 -11.50 -11.02 -12.37
C LYS A 164 -12.63 -12.03 -12.13
N CYS A 165 -13.54 -12.12 -13.08
CA CYS A 165 -14.63 -13.07 -13.03
C CYS A 165 -14.15 -14.51 -13.23
N GLY A 166 -14.91 -15.46 -12.70
CA GLY A 166 -14.60 -16.88 -12.75
C GLY A 166 -15.22 -17.56 -11.54
N THR A 167 -14.38 -18.01 -10.60
CA THR A 167 -14.87 -18.49 -9.30
C THR A 167 -15.49 -17.36 -8.46
N LEU A 168 -15.09 -16.11 -8.70
CA LEU A 168 -15.84 -14.94 -8.22
C LEU A 168 -17.06 -14.75 -9.12
N PRO A 169 -18.30 -14.85 -8.58
CA PRO A 169 -19.51 -14.66 -9.37
C PRO A 169 -19.64 -13.20 -9.80
N CYS A 170 -19.76 -13.00 -11.11
CA CYS A 170 -19.92 -11.67 -11.70
C CYS A 170 -21.38 -11.36 -12.01
N LEU A 171 -22.17 -11.17 -10.98
CA LEU A 171 -23.50 -10.54 -11.07
C LEU A 171 -23.37 -9.05 -10.70
N ASP A 172 -22.85 -8.78 -9.50
CA ASP A 172 -22.63 -7.43 -9.00
C ASP A 172 -21.20 -6.93 -9.27
N TYR A 173 -20.26 -7.85 -9.42
CA TYR A 173 -18.89 -7.54 -9.79
C TYR A 173 -18.71 -7.48 -11.31
N ILE A 174 -17.93 -6.52 -11.79
CA ILE A 174 -17.66 -6.32 -13.21
C ILE A 174 -16.17 -6.54 -13.45
N SER A 175 -15.85 -7.48 -14.36
CA SER A 175 -14.47 -7.80 -14.71
C SER A 175 -13.73 -6.59 -15.26
N GLY A 176 -12.49 -6.36 -14.78
CA GLY A 176 -11.64 -5.23 -15.16
C GLY A 176 -12.02 -3.92 -14.46
N ARG A 177 -12.86 -3.96 -13.42
CA ARG A 177 -13.11 -2.80 -12.57
C ARG A 177 -12.23 -2.83 -11.34
N GLU A 178 -11.63 -1.68 -11.02
CA GLU A 178 -10.86 -1.50 -9.81
C GLU A 178 -11.77 -1.61 -8.57
N LEU A 179 -11.29 -2.34 -7.57
CA LEU A 179 -11.99 -2.50 -6.31
C LEU A 179 -11.71 -1.31 -5.38
N THR A 180 -12.77 -0.67 -4.95
CA THR A 180 -12.71 0.28 -3.84
C THR A 180 -12.49 -0.43 -2.51
N CYS A 181 -12.17 0.31 -1.48
CA CYS A 181 -12.13 -0.16 -0.10
C CYS A 181 -12.41 0.98 0.88
N VAL A 182 -12.79 0.63 2.08
CA VAL A 182 -12.97 1.57 3.19
C VAL A 182 -12.36 0.98 4.46
N VAL A 183 -11.70 1.82 5.24
CA VAL A 183 -11.17 1.46 6.55
C VAL A 183 -12.05 2.07 7.63
N CYS A 184 -12.49 1.23 8.53
CA CYS A 184 -13.49 1.51 9.53
C CYS A 184 -12.95 1.23 10.93
N SER A 185 -13.42 1.97 11.92
CA SER A 185 -13.11 1.74 13.33
C SER A 185 -14.35 1.75 14.21
N LYS A 186 -14.29 1.01 15.32
CA LYS A 186 -15.35 0.93 16.34
C LYS A 186 -14.79 0.73 17.75
#